data_7991fec9fd2740a4e7e3e71395f73036
#
_entry.id   7991fec9fd2740a4e7e3e71395f73036
#
_cell.length_a   1.000
_cell.length_b   1.000
_cell.length_c   1.000
_cell.angle_alpha   90.00
_cell.angle_beta   90.00
_cell.angle_gamma   90.00
#
_symmetry.space_group_name_H-M   'P 1'
#
loop_
_entity.id
_entity.type
_entity.pdbx_description
1 polymer ?
#
loop_
_entity_poly.entity_id
_entity_poly.type
_entity_poly.pdbx_seq_one_letter_code
_entity_poly.pdbx_strand_id
1 'polypeptide(L)'
;MSTTLITGGTVVSATGRAPADVLVDGEKIVAVLAPGSELLGTNLAASVDTVVDASAKYVIPGGIDAHTHMQLPFGGTFASDTFETGTRAAAWGGTTTIVDFAVQTYGTKVPDGLAKWHELAAGNCAIDYGFHQIVGGIDDESLAFLPTLVDEGITSYKLFMAYPGVFYSDDAQILKAMQVAADTGLLTMMHAENGPVIDVLAQQLVDAGKTSPFFHGKARVWQAEEEATHRAIMLSNITGAPLYVVHVSAKQAVAQLAAARDNGFNVFGETCPQYLYLSLEEQLGASSEQWGQFEGAKWVCSTPLRSRAEGHQDHMWQALRTNDLQMVS
;
A
#
# COMPACT_ATOMS: atom_id res chain seq x y z
N MET A 1 -34.34 4.69 -5.34
CA MET A 1 -32.90 4.97 -5.51
C MET A 1 -32.83 6.27 -6.26
N SER A 2 -31.88 7.14 -5.92
CA SER A 2 -31.76 8.45 -6.58
C SER A 2 -30.89 8.35 -7.82
N THR A 3 -31.30 8.99 -8.88
CA THR A 3 -30.55 9.07 -10.13
C THR A 3 -29.72 10.35 -10.19
N THR A 4 -28.48 10.23 -10.62
CA THR A 4 -27.55 11.36 -10.75
C THR A 4 -26.94 11.39 -12.15
N LEU A 5 -26.98 12.56 -12.80
CA LEU A 5 -26.28 12.79 -14.06
C LEU A 5 -25.07 13.70 -13.80
N ILE A 6 -23.87 13.22 -14.10
CA ILE A 6 -22.65 14.01 -14.11
C ILE A 6 -22.41 14.43 -15.55
N THR A 7 -22.42 15.73 -15.86
CA THR A 7 -22.40 16.25 -17.23
C THR A 7 -21.33 17.31 -17.46
N GLY A 8 -20.92 17.47 -18.72
CA GLY A 8 -20.00 18.53 -19.15
C GLY A 8 -18.52 18.27 -18.88
N GLY A 9 -18.17 17.12 -18.29
CA GLY A 9 -16.80 16.75 -17.94
C GLY A 9 -16.06 15.96 -19.01
N THR A 10 -14.76 15.74 -18.75
CA THR A 10 -13.95 14.78 -19.48
C THR A 10 -13.82 13.51 -18.66
N VAL A 11 -14.48 12.43 -19.08
CA VAL A 11 -14.36 11.12 -18.42
C VAL A 11 -13.02 10.51 -18.76
N VAL A 12 -12.32 10.02 -17.73
CA VAL A 12 -11.02 9.35 -17.88
C VAL A 12 -11.13 7.92 -17.36
N SER A 13 -10.70 6.97 -18.16
CA SER A 13 -10.67 5.54 -17.83
C SER A 13 -9.29 4.94 -18.16
N ALA A 14 -9.09 3.67 -17.84
CA ALA A 14 -7.88 2.94 -18.19
C ALA A 14 -7.61 2.87 -19.70
N THR A 15 -8.65 3.02 -20.54
CA THR A 15 -8.55 2.91 -22.01
C THR A 15 -8.45 4.26 -22.71
N GLY A 16 -8.60 5.38 -22.00
CA GLY A 16 -8.51 6.71 -22.61
C GLY A 16 -9.35 7.77 -21.92
N ARG A 17 -9.47 8.92 -22.59
CA ARG A 17 -10.28 10.05 -22.11
C ARG A 17 -11.15 10.61 -23.25
N ALA A 18 -12.37 10.97 -22.92
CA ALA A 18 -13.29 11.63 -23.84
C ALA A 18 -14.30 12.51 -23.09
N PRO A 19 -14.81 13.60 -23.71
CA PRO A 19 -15.99 14.28 -23.21
C PRO A 19 -17.16 13.27 -23.15
N ALA A 20 -17.78 13.13 -21.99
CA ALA A 20 -18.91 12.24 -21.80
C ALA A 20 -19.75 12.65 -20.59
N ASP A 21 -21.01 12.20 -20.59
CA ASP A 21 -21.90 12.31 -19.43
C ASP A 21 -22.00 10.94 -18.75
N VAL A 22 -22.07 10.91 -17.42
CA VAL A 22 -22.17 9.68 -16.63
C VAL A 22 -23.51 9.65 -15.89
N LEU A 23 -24.31 8.64 -16.17
CA LEU A 23 -25.58 8.40 -15.48
C LEU A 23 -25.38 7.33 -14.39
N VAL A 24 -25.72 7.71 -13.17
CA VAL A 24 -25.67 6.85 -11.98
C VAL A 24 -27.08 6.61 -11.48
N ASP A 25 -27.45 5.37 -11.17
CA ASP A 25 -28.69 5.01 -10.48
C ASP A 25 -28.34 4.29 -9.17
N GLY A 26 -28.62 4.94 -8.05
CA GLY A 26 -28.19 4.50 -6.73
C GLY A 26 -26.67 4.42 -6.65
N GLU A 27 -26.13 3.21 -6.53
CA GLU A 27 -24.69 2.95 -6.37
C GLU A 27 -23.99 2.49 -7.66
N LYS A 28 -24.71 2.52 -8.81
CA LYS A 28 -24.17 1.94 -10.05
C LYS A 28 -24.13 2.95 -11.18
N ILE A 29 -23.02 2.96 -11.91
CA ILE A 29 -22.95 3.62 -13.21
C ILE A 29 -23.75 2.77 -14.19
N VAL A 30 -24.86 3.32 -14.69
CA VAL A 30 -25.75 2.61 -15.63
C VAL A 30 -25.46 2.98 -17.07
N ALA A 31 -24.86 4.16 -17.33
CA ALA A 31 -24.46 4.56 -18.68
C ALA A 31 -23.32 5.58 -18.66
N VAL A 32 -22.46 5.52 -19.69
CA VAL A 32 -21.53 6.58 -20.08
C VAL A 32 -21.93 6.98 -21.50
N LEU A 33 -22.32 8.23 -21.69
CA LEU A 33 -23.03 8.72 -22.86
C LEU A 33 -22.25 9.84 -23.53
N ALA A 34 -22.46 10.03 -24.82
CA ALA A 34 -21.98 11.23 -25.48
C ALA A 34 -22.60 12.49 -24.85
N PRO A 35 -21.86 13.63 -24.78
CA PRO A 35 -22.38 14.84 -24.18
C PRO A 35 -23.72 15.27 -24.79
N GLY A 36 -24.67 15.61 -23.92
CA GLY A 36 -26.02 16.06 -24.35
C GLY A 36 -26.88 14.96 -24.97
N SER A 37 -26.60 13.70 -24.71
CA SER A 37 -27.44 12.58 -25.17
C SER A 37 -28.85 12.69 -24.60
N GLU A 38 -29.83 12.34 -25.43
CA GLU A 38 -31.23 12.19 -25.00
C GLU A 38 -31.54 10.70 -24.83
N LEU A 39 -32.34 10.36 -23.81
CA LEU A 39 -32.86 9.03 -23.64
C LEU A 39 -34.34 9.04 -24.06
N LEU A 40 -34.71 8.28 -25.11
CA LEU A 40 -36.06 8.22 -25.64
C LEU A 40 -36.66 9.61 -26.00
N GLY A 41 -35.80 10.53 -26.50
CA GLY A 41 -36.23 11.87 -26.87
C GLY A 41 -36.44 12.83 -25.68
N THR A 42 -36.03 12.45 -24.49
CA THR A 42 -36.09 13.27 -23.28
C THR A 42 -34.70 13.74 -22.88
N ASN A 43 -34.56 15.01 -22.57
CA ASN A 43 -33.32 15.54 -21.99
C ASN A 43 -33.08 14.86 -20.64
N LEU A 44 -31.97 14.11 -20.54
CA LEU A 44 -31.59 13.35 -19.34
C LEU A 44 -31.52 14.24 -18.09
N ALA A 45 -30.99 15.46 -18.21
CA ALA A 45 -30.91 16.40 -17.09
C ALA A 45 -32.27 16.78 -16.49
N ALA A 46 -33.35 16.68 -17.28
CA ALA A 46 -34.70 16.96 -16.80
C ALA A 46 -35.38 15.71 -16.18
N SER A 47 -34.78 14.52 -16.31
CA SER A 47 -35.37 13.24 -15.89
C SER A 47 -34.67 12.58 -14.72
N VAL A 48 -33.62 13.19 -14.19
CA VAL A 48 -32.84 12.68 -13.04
C VAL A 48 -33.08 13.51 -11.78
N ASP A 49 -32.85 12.94 -10.62
CA ASP A 49 -33.03 13.61 -9.33
C ASP A 49 -31.94 14.67 -9.07
N THR A 50 -30.72 14.42 -9.54
CA THR A 50 -29.56 15.30 -9.32
C THR A 50 -28.73 15.45 -10.60
N VAL A 51 -28.33 16.71 -10.89
CA VAL A 51 -27.37 17.02 -11.95
C VAL A 51 -26.10 17.61 -11.33
N VAL A 52 -24.96 17.04 -11.67
CA VAL A 52 -23.63 17.52 -11.26
C VAL A 52 -22.95 18.12 -12.48
N ASP A 53 -22.68 19.43 -12.44
CA ASP A 53 -21.89 20.12 -13.46
C ASP A 53 -20.39 19.83 -13.25
N ALA A 54 -19.81 19.08 -14.16
CA ALA A 54 -18.38 18.77 -14.22
C ALA A 54 -17.65 19.55 -15.33
N SER A 55 -18.20 20.68 -15.79
CA SER A 55 -17.58 21.53 -16.82
C SER A 55 -16.14 21.89 -16.46
N ALA A 56 -15.24 21.71 -17.41
CA ALA A 56 -13.79 21.91 -17.26
C ALA A 56 -13.12 21.02 -16.19
N LYS A 57 -13.75 19.89 -15.80
CA LYS A 57 -13.18 18.95 -14.84
C LYS A 57 -12.95 17.57 -15.49
N TYR A 58 -12.07 16.81 -14.89
CA TYR A 58 -11.99 15.37 -15.15
C TYR A 58 -12.97 14.64 -14.25
N VAL A 59 -13.66 13.65 -14.83
CA VAL A 59 -14.50 12.69 -14.12
C VAL A 59 -13.76 11.37 -14.13
N ILE A 60 -13.31 10.94 -12.97
CA ILE A 60 -12.50 9.74 -12.77
C ILE A 60 -13.20 8.80 -11.78
N PRO A 61 -12.94 7.48 -11.82
CA PRO A 61 -13.32 6.61 -10.70
C PRO A 61 -12.74 7.12 -9.39
N GLY A 62 -13.43 6.87 -8.29
CA GLY A 62 -12.87 7.14 -6.96
C GLY A 62 -11.57 6.37 -6.74
N GLY A 63 -10.62 6.98 -6.04
CA GLY A 63 -9.35 6.33 -5.70
C GLY A 63 -9.56 5.12 -4.81
N ILE A 64 -8.75 4.08 -4.99
CA ILE A 64 -8.64 2.95 -4.07
C ILE A 64 -7.24 3.02 -3.48
N ASP A 65 -7.16 3.26 -2.17
CA ASP A 65 -5.90 3.17 -1.43
C ASP A 65 -5.78 1.78 -0.84
N ALA A 66 -4.93 0.96 -1.43
CA ALA A 66 -4.78 -0.43 -1.06
C ALA A 66 -3.69 -0.67 0.00
N HIS A 67 -3.19 0.39 0.69
CA HIS A 67 -2.18 0.24 1.72
C HIS A 67 -2.32 1.30 2.81
N THR A 68 -3.25 1.09 3.72
CA THR A 68 -3.47 1.98 4.86
C THR A 68 -3.24 1.27 6.19
N HIS A 69 -2.95 2.05 7.22
CA HIS A 69 -2.69 1.56 8.57
C HIS A 69 -3.45 2.39 9.61
N MET A 70 -4.77 2.25 9.66
CA MET A 70 -5.61 2.93 10.64
C MET A 70 -5.41 2.30 12.03
N GLN A 71 -5.13 3.12 13.04
CA GLN A 71 -4.95 2.68 14.43
C GLN A 71 -3.86 1.59 14.62
N LEU A 72 -2.91 1.45 13.68
CA LEU A 72 -1.86 0.44 13.76
C LEU A 72 -1.05 0.57 15.06
N PRO A 73 -1.00 -0.47 15.92
CA PRO A 73 -0.11 -0.50 17.06
C PRO A 73 1.32 -0.77 16.60
N PHE A 74 2.23 0.19 16.82
CA PHE A 74 3.64 0.00 16.47
C PHE A 74 4.54 0.88 17.35
N GLY A 75 5.70 0.34 17.76
CA GLY A 75 6.69 1.10 18.51
C GLY A 75 6.22 1.63 19.87
N GLY A 76 5.26 0.97 20.52
CA GLY A 76 4.71 1.38 21.82
C GLY A 76 3.66 2.50 21.74
N THR A 77 3.20 2.84 20.53
CA THR A 77 2.15 3.83 20.27
C THR A 77 1.18 3.28 19.21
N PHE A 78 0.28 4.15 18.74
CA PHE A 78 -0.66 3.83 17.67
C PHE A 78 -0.56 4.87 16.55
N ALA A 79 -0.89 4.48 15.32
CA ALA A 79 -1.11 5.44 14.24
C ALA A 79 -2.20 6.44 14.67
N SER A 80 -2.00 7.71 14.36
CA SER A 80 -2.86 8.81 14.82
C SER A 80 -4.27 8.77 14.22
N ASP A 81 -4.39 8.27 12.98
CA ASP A 81 -5.67 8.17 12.32
C ASP A 81 -6.46 6.95 12.78
N THR A 82 -7.72 7.21 13.12
CA THR A 82 -8.75 6.18 13.30
C THR A 82 -9.41 5.87 11.97
N PHE A 83 -10.22 4.81 11.90
CA PHE A 83 -11.04 4.55 10.71
C PHE A 83 -11.95 5.75 10.39
N GLU A 84 -12.51 6.43 11.40
CA GLU A 84 -13.32 7.63 11.16
C GLU A 84 -12.50 8.78 10.57
N THR A 85 -11.41 9.18 11.21
CA THR A 85 -10.62 10.34 10.77
C THR A 85 -9.91 10.10 9.45
N GLY A 86 -9.27 8.93 9.30
CA GLY A 86 -8.52 8.57 8.10
C GLY A 86 -9.43 8.41 6.88
N THR A 87 -10.57 7.72 7.01
CA THR A 87 -11.51 7.56 5.88
C THR A 87 -12.21 8.85 5.48
N ARG A 88 -12.46 9.77 6.42
CA ARG A 88 -12.92 11.14 6.08
C ARG A 88 -11.84 11.92 5.31
N ALA A 89 -10.58 11.85 5.75
CA ALA A 89 -9.47 12.47 5.03
C ALA A 89 -9.31 11.88 3.62
N ALA A 90 -9.40 10.56 3.48
CA ALA A 90 -9.39 9.86 2.20
C ALA A 90 -10.51 10.34 1.26
N ALA A 91 -11.75 10.45 1.75
CA ALA A 91 -12.89 10.97 0.99
C ALA A 91 -12.64 12.40 0.48
N TRP A 92 -12.08 13.27 1.30
CA TRP A 92 -11.71 14.64 0.90
C TRP A 92 -10.62 14.66 -0.20
N GLY A 93 -9.75 13.66 -0.23
CA GLY A 93 -8.74 13.46 -1.27
C GLY A 93 -9.27 12.81 -2.56
N GLY A 94 -10.52 12.34 -2.55
CA GLY A 94 -11.13 11.64 -3.70
C GLY A 94 -10.92 10.11 -3.66
N THR A 95 -10.42 9.56 -2.56
CA THR A 95 -10.37 8.11 -2.31
C THR A 95 -11.74 7.66 -1.81
N THR A 96 -12.29 6.63 -2.41
CA THR A 96 -13.62 6.09 -2.11
C THR A 96 -13.59 4.70 -1.49
N THR A 97 -12.42 4.08 -1.47
CA THR A 97 -12.20 2.75 -0.87
C THR A 97 -10.81 2.68 -0.28
N ILE A 98 -10.68 2.12 0.89
CA ILE A 98 -9.38 1.74 1.47
C ILE A 98 -9.28 0.24 1.64
N VAL A 99 -8.07 -0.32 1.57
CA VAL A 99 -7.78 -1.67 2.02
C VAL A 99 -6.74 -1.58 3.14
N ASP A 100 -7.22 -1.73 4.38
CA ASP A 100 -6.40 -1.62 5.58
C ASP A 100 -5.80 -2.96 5.97
N PHE A 101 -4.87 -2.95 6.90
CA PHE A 101 -4.20 -4.17 7.37
C PHE A 101 -4.70 -4.58 8.74
N ALA A 102 -5.53 -5.63 8.80
CA ALA A 102 -5.86 -6.30 10.06
C ALA A 102 -4.61 -6.91 10.67
N VAL A 103 -4.35 -6.64 11.96
CA VAL A 103 -3.07 -7.00 12.58
C VAL A 103 -3.22 -8.15 13.56
N GLN A 104 -2.52 -9.25 13.29
CA GLN A 104 -2.18 -10.20 14.33
C GLN A 104 -0.96 -9.67 15.10
N THR A 105 -1.15 -9.34 16.36
CA THR A 105 -0.02 -9.04 17.26
C THR A 105 0.74 -10.34 17.59
N TYR A 106 2.07 -10.26 17.65
CA TYR A 106 2.90 -11.42 17.99
C TYR A 106 2.43 -12.11 19.28
N GLY A 107 2.26 -13.43 19.23
CA GLY A 107 1.76 -14.24 20.35
C GLY A 107 0.23 -14.27 20.51
N THR A 108 -0.53 -13.64 19.61
CA THR A 108 -1.99 -13.76 19.53
C THR A 108 -2.39 -14.58 18.30
N LYS A 109 -3.70 -14.89 18.17
CA LYS A 109 -4.21 -15.62 17.01
C LYS A 109 -4.59 -14.71 15.86
N VAL A 110 -4.43 -15.20 14.62
CA VAL A 110 -4.84 -14.45 13.41
C VAL A 110 -6.32 -14.04 13.45
N PRO A 111 -7.28 -14.97 13.78
CA PRO A 111 -8.70 -14.62 13.83
C PRO A 111 -9.03 -13.53 14.86
N ASP A 112 -8.32 -13.47 15.99
CA ASP A 112 -8.56 -12.43 17.00
C ASP A 112 -8.17 -11.04 16.46
N GLY A 113 -7.05 -10.95 15.73
CA GLY A 113 -6.63 -9.74 15.05
C GLY A 113 -7.64 -9.28 13.99
N LEU A 114 -8.12 -10.21 13.18
CA LEU A 114 -9.11 -9.92 12.14
C LEU A 114 -10.44 -9.43 12.76
N ALA A 115 -10.94 -10.14 13.76
CA ALA A 115 -12.17 -9.74 14.47
C ALA A 115 -12.05 -8.34 15.07
N LYS A 116 -10.88 -8.00 15.61
CA LYS A 116 -10.62 -6.68 16.15
C LYS A 116 -10.68 -5.58 15.09
N TRP A 117 -10.15 -5.81 13.89
CA TRP A 117 -10.21 -4.85 12.80
C TRP A 117 -11.63 -4.67 12.27
N HIS A 118 -12.42 -5.73 12.17
CA HIS A 118 -13.85 -5.63 11.88
C HIS A 118 -14.59 -4.77 12.92
N GLU A 119 -14.32 -4.96 14.22
CA GLU A 119 -14.90 -4.15 15.29
C GLU A 119 -14.53 -2.65 15.16
N LEU A 120 -13.28 -2.34 14.81
CA LEU A 120 -12.80 -0.97 14.69
C LEU A 120 -13.39 -0.25 13.47
N ALA A 121 -13.57 -0.96 12.36
CA ALA A 121 -14.04 -0.38 11.10
C ALA A 121 -15.58 -0.28 11.02
N ALA A 122 -16.31 -1.25 11.57
CA ALA A 122 -17.76 -1.36 11.42
C ALA A 122 -18.48 -0.11 11.96
N GLY A 123 -19.17 0.60 11.05
CA GLY A 123 -19.90 1.84 11.37
C GLY A 123 -19.03 3.08 11.58
N ASN A 124 -17.71 2.96 11.45
CA ASN A 124 -16.76 4.06 11.65
C ASN A 124 -16.13 4.56 10.34
N CYS A 125 -16.36 3.89 9.21
CA CYS A 125 -15.80 4.31 7.93
C CYS A 125 -16.74 5.25 7.17
N ALA A 126 -16.21 6.33 6.61
CA ALA A 126 -16.93 7.26 5.75
C ALA A 126 -16.98 6.83 4.27
N ILE A 127 -16.16 5.84 3.91
CA ILE A 127 -16.03 5.25 2.57
C ILE A 127 -15.98 3.72 2.69
N ASP A 128 -15.96 3.03 1.57
CA ASP A 128 -15.82 1.58 1.54
C ASP A 128 -14.47 1.12 2.07
N TYR A 129 -14.43 -0.06 2.67
CA TYR A 129 -13.20 -0.64 3.20
C TYR A 129 -13.12 -2.15 2.96
N GLY A 130 -11.91 -2.64 2.87
CA GLY A 130 -11.53 -4.05 2.89
C GLY A 130 -10.29 -4.26 3.75
N PHE A 131 -9.82 -5.51 3.84
CA PHE A 131 -8.64 -5.84 4.63
C PHE A 131 -7.65 -6.72 3.89
N HIS A 132 -6.37 -6.49 4.18
CA HIS A 132 -5.28 -7.45 4.13
C HIS A 132 -5.07 -8.00 5.54
N GLN A 133 -4.47 -9.19 5.69
CA GLN A 133 -4.15 -9.74 7.00
C GLN A 133 -2.64 -9.68 7.27
N ILE A 134 -2.18 -8.91 8.26
CA ILE A 134 -0.83 -9.04 8.80
C ILE A 134 -0.75 -10.29 9.66
N VAL A 135 0.23 -11.15 9.36
CA VAL A 135 0.54 -12.32 10.17
C VAL A 135 1.84 -12.06 10.92
N GLY A 136 1.71 -11.70 12.19
CA GLY A 136 2.84 -11.32 13.06
C GLY A 136 3.57 -12.50 13.68
N GLY A 137 3.04 -13.72 13.53
CA GLY A 137 3.68 -14.95 13.98
C GLY A 137 3.20 -16.14 13.17
N ILE A 138 4.13 -16.84 12.52
CA ILE A 138 3.85 -18.02 11.72
C ILE A 138 4.06 -19.28 12.59
N ASP A 139 2.98 -19.96 12.90
CA ASP A 139 2.92 -21.26 13.53
C ASP A 139 1.90 -22.17 12.80
N ASP A 140 1.72 -23.38 13.26
CA ASP A 140 0.81 -24.33 12.61
C ASP A 140 -0.66 -23.87 12.67
N GLU A 141 -1.07 -23.13 13.70
CA GLU A 141 -2.42 -22.56 13.82
C GLU A 141 -2.63 -21.43 12.81
N SER A 142 -1.68 -20.53 12.69
CA SER A 142 -1.71 -19.43 11.71
C SER A 142 -1.74 -19.96 10.28
N LEU A 143 -0.90 -20.97 9.97
CA LEU A 143 -0.90 -21.61 8.65
C LEU A 143 -2.22 -22.29 8.32
N ALA A 144 -2.84 -22.97 9.29
CA ALA A 144 -4.15 -23.61 9.12
C ALA A 144 -5.29 -22.59 8.93
N PHE A 145 -5.13 -21.37 9.45
CA PHE A 145 -6.15 -20.32 9.32
C PHE A 145 -6.07 -19.58 7.97
N LEU A 146 -4.88 -19.44 7.37
CA LEU A 146 -4.71 -18.65 6.12
C LEU A 146 -5.74 -19.01 5.02
N PRO A 147 -6.06 -20.27 4.73
CA PRO A 147 -7.05 -20.61 3.70
C PRO A 147 -8.44 -20.03 3.97
N THR A 148 -8.83 -19.87 5.23
CA THR A 148 -10.16 -19.35 5.60
C THR A 148 -10.33 -17.85 5.35
N LEU A 149 -9.23 -17.11 5.13
CA LEU A 149 -9.27 -15.69 4.78
C LEU A 149 -10.08 -15.44 3.50
N VAL A 150 -10.05 -16.39 2.56
CA VAL A 150 -10.80 -16.29 1.29
C VAL A 150 -12.31 -16.28 1.54
N ASP A 151 -12.79 -17.04 2.52
CA ASP A 151 -14.20 -17.08 2.90
C ASP A 151 -14.66 -15.76 3.54
N GLU A 152 -13.74 -15.04 4.17
CA GLU A 152 -13.95 -13.68 4.72
C GLU A 152 -13.80 -12.57 3.66
N GLY A 153 -13.55 -12.92 2.39
CA GLY A 153 -13.31 -11.97 1.31
C GLY A 153 -11.91 -11.33 1.31
N ILE A 154 -10.98 -11.85 2.11
CA ILE A 154 -9.59 -11.38 2.19
C ILE A 154 -8.73 -12.26 1.31
N THR A 155 -8.10 -11.66 0.30
CA THR A 155 -7.35 -12.37 -0.74
C THR A 155 -5.84 -12.23 -0.63
N SER A 156 -5.37 -11.62 0.45
CA SER A 156 -3.95 -11.30 0.65
C SER A 156 -3.57 -11.27 2.13
N TYR A 157 -2.33 -11.63 2.40
CA TYR A 157 -1.74 -11.53 3.73
C TYR A 157 -0.34 -10.93 3.65
N LYS A 158 0.12 -10.28 4.71
CA LYS A 158 1.39 -9.55 4.77
C LYS A 158 2.34 -10.17 5.77
N LEU A 159 3.59 -10.39 5.34
CA LEU A 159 4.72 -10.84 6.14
C LEU A 159 5.83 -9.79 6.13
N PHE A 160 6.73 -9.90 7.08
CA PHE A 160 7.82 -8.97 7.27
C PHE A 160 9.17 -9.69 7.39
N MET A 161 10.15 -9.29 6.60
CA MET A 161 11.54 -9.69 6.76
C MET A 161 12.31 -8.75 7.70
N ALA A 162 11.60 -7.83 8.36
CA ALA A 162 12.11 -6.85 9.31
C ALA A 162 11.35 -6.90 10.64
N TYR A 163 11.81 -6.13 11.61
CA TYR A 163 11.24 -5.99 12.96
C TYR A 163 11.29 -7.27 13.80
N PRO A 164 12.49 -7.84 14.09
CA PRO A 164 12.65 -8.95 15.00
C PRO A 164 11.95 -8.72 16.34
N GLY A 165 11.20 -9.72 16.82
CA GLY A 165 10.42 -9.63 18.06
C GLY A 165 9.07 -8.93 17.94
N VAL A 166 8.71 -8.37 16.76
CA VAL A 166 7.43 -7.70 16.51
C VAL A 166 6.65 -8.39 15.38
N PHE A 167 7.21 -8.40 14.16
CA PHE A 167 6.55 -8.97 12.96
C PHE A 167 7.47 -9.88 12.15
N TYR A 168 8.75 -9.97 12.47
CA TYR A 168 9.74 -10.70 11.70
C TYR A 168 9.37 -12.17 11.52
N SER A 169 9.38 -12.62 10.27
CA SER A 169 9.31 -14.03 9.87
C SER A 169 10.62 -14.47 9.24
N ASP A 170 11.12 -15.62 9.62
CA ASP A 170 12.29 -16.22 8.97
C ASP A 170 11.96 -16.89 7.64
N ASP A 171 12.98 -17.28 6.87
CA ASP A 171 12.80 -17.85 5.53
C ASP A 171 11.99 -19.16 5.55
N ALA A 172 12.09 -19.97 6.61
CA ALA A 172 11.34 -21.22 6.73
C ALA A 172 9.83 -20.93 6.99
N GLN A 173 9.56 -19.94 7.82
CA GLN A 173 8.19 -19.47 8.09
C GLN A 173 7.56 -18.87 6.82
N ILE A 174 8.28 -17.98 6.13
CA ILE A 174 7.85 -17.38 4.88
C ILE A 174 7.56 -18.45 3.82
N LEU A 175 8.47 -19.41 3.66
CA LEU A 175 8.30 -20.50 2.69
C LEU A 175 7.03 -21.30 2.94
N LYS A 176 6.76 -21.68 4.20
CA LYS A 176 5.54 -22.43 4.57
C LYS A 176 4.26 -21.63 4.28
N ALA A 177 4.25 -20.34 4.62
CA ALA A 177 3.10 -19.49 4.33
C ALA A 177 2.89 -19.30 2.82
N MET A 178 3.97 -19.15 2.04
CA MET A 178 3.90 -19.09 0.58
C MET A 178 3.43 -20.41 -0.06
N GLN A 179 3.74 -21.58 0.53
CA GLN A 179 3.18 -22.85 0.07
C GLN A 179 1.65 -22.89 0.22
N VAL A 180 1.14 -22.41 1.36
CA VAL A 180 -0.33 -22.26 1.55
C VAL A 180 -0.91 -21.27 0.53
N ALA A 181 -0.22 -20.17 0.27
CA ALA A 181 -0.64 -19.18 -0.72
C ALA A 181 -0.69 -19.76 -2.16
N ALA A 182 0.28 -20.58 -2.53
CA ALA A 182 0.29 -21.26 -3.83
C ALA A 182 -0.93 -22.18 -4.01
N ASP A 183 -1.34 -22.89 -2.96
CA ASP A 183 -2.47 -23.81 -2.98
C ASP A 183 -3.83 -23.09 -2.96
N THR A 184 -3.90 -21.90 -2.35
CA THR A 184 -5.17 -21.15 -2.13
C THR A 184 -5.37 -19.99 -3.11
N GLY A 185 -4.31 -19.53 -3.79
CA GLY A 185 -4.33 -18.33 -4.62
C GLY A 185 -4.21 -17.01 -3.83
N LEU A 186 -3.97 -17.07 -2.52
CA LEU A 186 -3.72 -15.89 -1.70
C LEU A 186 -2.47 -15.13 -2.18
N LEU A 187 -2.55 -13.80 -2.23
CA LEU A 187 -1.41 -12.95 -2.54
C LEU A 187 -0.53 -12.76 -1.30
N THR A 188 0.73 -13.13 -1.38
CA THR A 188 1.71 -12.81 -0.33
C THR A 188 2.21 -11.40 -0.52
N MET A 189 1.92 -10.51 0.43
CA MET A 189 2.49 -9.16 0.51
C MET A 189 3.73 -9.20 1.41
N MET A 190 4.83 -8.54 0.99
CA MET A 190 6.11 -8.62 1.70
C MET A 190 6.69 -7.27 2.01
N HIS A 191 6.90 -6.98 3.30
CA HIS A 191 7.82 -5.94 3.73
C HIS A 191 9.26 -6.49 3.59
N ALA A 192 9.94 -6.10 2.54
CA ALA A 192 11.22 -6.68 2.13
C ALA A 192 12.39 -5.78 2.55
N GLU A 193 12.78 -5.84 3.80
CA GLU A 193 14.03 -5.30 4.34
C GLU A 193 14.72 -6.34 5.22
N ASN A 194 16.06 -6.44 5.16
CA ASN A 194 16.81 -7.35 6.01
C ASN A 194 16.90 -6.82 7.45
N GLY A 195 15.90 -7.15 8.26
CA GLY A 195 15.76 -6.68 9.65
C GLY A 195 16.95 -6.97 10.54
N PRO A 196 17.45 -8.22 10.60
CA PRO A 196 18.63 -8.54 11.40
C PRO A 196 19.86 -7.68 11.08
N VAL A 197 20.11 -7.37 9.80
CA VAL A 197 21.21 -6.48 9.39
C VAL A 197 20.93 -5.04 9.81
N ILE A 198 19.71 -4.57 9.62
CA ILE A 198 19.29 -3.21 10.01
C ILE A 198 19.43 -3.00 11.51
N ASP A 199 19.05 -3.98 12.34
CA ASP A 199 19.16 -3.89 13.80
C ASP A 199 20.63 -3.74 14.24
N VAL A 200 21.55 -4.48 13.63
CA VAL A 200 22.99 -4.33 13.90
C VAL A 200 23.48 -2.94 13.51
N LEU A 201 23.14 -2.45 12.31
CA LEU A 201 23.55 -1.13 11.83
C LEU A 201 22.95 0.00 12.70
N ALA A 202 21.68 -0.11 13.09
CA ALA A 202 21.03 0.84 13.96
C ALA A 202 21.71 0.89 15.33
N GLN A 203 22.01 -0.27 15.94
CA GLN A 203 22.69 -0.31 17.23
C GLN A 203 24.10 0.31 17.15
N GLN A 204 24.88 0.01 16.08
CA GLN A 204 26.20 0.62 15.88
C GLN A 204 26.13 2.15 15.77
N LEU A 205 25.07 2.69 15.13
CA LEU A 205 24.87 4.14 15.05
C LEU A 205 24.52 4.73 16.41
N VAL A 206 23.67 4.06 17.19
CA VAL A 206 23.30 4.46 18.55
C VAL A 206 24.55 4.47 19.45
N ASP A 207 25.37 3.41 19.43
CA ASP A 207 26.60 3.30 20.20
C ASP A 207 27.61 4.41 19.84
N ALA A 208 27.58 4.87 18.59
CA ALA A 208 28.40 6.00 18.11
C ALA A 208 27.79 7.38 18.42
N GLY A 209 26.67 7.44 19.17
CA GLY A 209 25.95 8.69 19.51
C GLY A 209 25.18 9.32 18.34
N LYS A 210 24.99 8.58 17.23
CA LYS A 210 24.30 9.04 16.02
C LYS A 210 22.82 8.72 16.09
N THR A 211 22.06 9.52 16.84
CA THR A 211 20.66 9.25 17.19
C THR A 211 19.64 10.20 16.52
N SER A 212 20.09 11.12 15.64
CA SER A 212 19.16 11.98 14.92
C SER A 212 18.37 11.20 13.86
N PRO A 213 17.17 11.68 13.46
CA PRO A 213 16.33 11.03 12.47
C PRO A 213 17.02 10.71 11.13
N PHE A 214 18.02 11.50 10.73
CA PHE A 214 18.85 11.23 9.54
C PHE A 214 19.47 9.82 9.55
N PHE A 215 19.88 9.34 10.72
CA PHE A 215 20.52 8.05 10.84
C PHE A 215 19.54 6.88 10.76
N HIS A 216 18.25 7.11 10.87
CA HIS A 216 17.25 6.10 10.49
C HIS A 216 17.42 5.64 9.03
N GLY A 217 17.56 6.60 8.09
CA GLY A 217 17.82 6.27 6.69
C GLY A 217 19.22 5.68 6.44
N LYS A 218 20.19 5.95 7.31
CA LYS A 218 21.55 5.38 7.21
C LYS A 218 21.64 3.97 7.78
N ALA A 219 20.82 3.61 8.76
CA ALA A 219 20.72 2.24 9.25
C ALA A 219 20.00 1.32 8.25
N ARG A 220 19.04 1.86 7.51
CA ARG A 220 18.24 1.13 6.53
C ARG A 220 18.80 1.32 5.11
N VAL A 221 19.98 0.74 4.91
CA VAL A 221 20.70 0.85 3.63
C VAL A 221 19.92 0.20 2.49
N TRP A 222 20.05 0.72 1.27
CA TRP A 222 19.33 0.18 0.11
C TRP A 222 19.68 -1.28 -0.19
N GLN A 223 20.87 -1.72 0.17
CA GLN A 223 21.29 -3.12 0.02
C GLN A 223 20.43 -4.07 0.86
N ALA A 224 19.97 -3.63 2.03
CA ALA A 224 19.09 -4.44 2.88
C ALA A 224 17.68 -4.60 2.25
N GLU A 225 17.21 -3.61 1.49
CA GLU A 225 15.95 -3.70 0.73
C GLU A 225 16.13 -4.55 -0.53
N GLU A 226 17.21 -4.35 -1.29
CA GLU A 226 17.51 -5.13 -2.49
C GLU A 226 17.65 -6.62 -2.20
N GLU A 227 18.48 -6.97 -1.20
CA GLU A 227 18.71 -8.36 -0.80
C GLU A 227 17.41 -9.05 -0.37
N ALA A 228 16.64 -8.39 0.51
CA ALA A 228 15.39 -8.95 0.99
C ALA A 228 14.33 -9.08 -0.14
N THR A 229 14.27 -8.11 -1.06
CA THR A 229 13.42 -8.19 -2.25
C THR A 229 13.80 -9.38 -3.12
N HIS A 230 15.08 -9.55 -3.43
CA HIS A 230 15.57 -10.71 -4.19
C HIS A 230 15.23 -12.03 -3.50
N ARG A 231 15.47 -12.13 -2.20
CA ARG A 231 15.18 -13.33 -1.40
C ARG A 231 13.69 -13.67 -1.38
N ALA A 232 12.82 -12.67 -1.20
CA ALA A 232 11.37 -12.86 -1.27
C ALA A 232 10.93 -13.37 -2.65
N ILE A 233 11.50 -12.83 -3.74
CA ILE A 233 11.25 -13.29 -5.11
C ILE A 233 11.68 -14.76 -5.27
N MET A 234 12.84 -15.15 -4.77
CA MET A 234 13.30 -16.53 -4.87
C MET A 234 12.42 -17.50 -4.09
N LEU A 235 11.96 -17.13 -2.88
CA LEU A 235 11.04 -17.94 -2.08
C LEU A 235 9.68 -18.09 -2.79
N SER A 236 9.16 -17.01 -3.36
CA SER A 236 7.94 -17.03 -4.20
C SER A 236 8.10 -17.96 -5.41
N ASN A 237 9.23 -17.88 -6.12
CA ASN A 237 9.47 -18.72 -7.28
C ASN A 237 9.61 -20.22 -6.92
N ILE A 238 10.21 -20.55 -5.78
CA ILE A 238 10.32 -21.94 -5.27
C ILE A 238 8.93 -22.53 -5.03
N THR A 239 8.00 -21.74 -4.48
CA THR A 239 6.66 -22.21 -4.10
C THR A 239 5.62 -22.08 -5.22
N GLY A 240 5.86 -21.17 -6.19
CA GLY A 240 4.87 -20.77 -7.19
C GLY A 240 3.81 -19.79 -6.67
N ALA A 241 3.95 -19.29 -5.43
CA ALA A 241 3.02 -18.33 -4.84
C ALA A 241 3.13 -16.94 -5.50
N PRO A 242 2.02 -16.21 -5.69
CA PRO A 242 2.10 -14.81 -6.12
C PRO A 242 2.71 -13.95 -5.01
N LEU A 243 3.57 -13.00 -5.41
CA LEU A 243 4.25 -12.09 -4.52
C LEU A 243 3.96 -10.63 -4.87
N TYR A 244 3.71 -9.82 -3.84
CA TYR A 244 3.58 -8.37 -3.94
C TYR A 244 4.55 -7.70 -2.94
N VAL A 245 5.57 -7.01 -3.45
CA VAL A 245 6.52 -6.27 -2.61
C VAL A 245 5.97 -4.88 -2.36
N VAL A 246 5.71 -4.57 -1.09
CA VAL A 246 5.06 -3.31 -0.70
C VAL A 246 6.07 -2.17 -0.54
N HIS A 247 5.62 -0.93 -0.73
CA HIS A 247 6.33 0.34 -0.45
C HIS A 247 7.82 0.35 -0.86
N VAL A 248 8.12 -0.11 -2.08
CA VAL A 248 9.48 -0.12 -2.63
C VAL A 248 10.04 1.30 -2.73
N SER A 249 11.25 1.50 -2.19
CA SER A 249 11.91 2.82 -2.13
C SER A 249 13.26 2.86 -2.85
N ALA A 250 13.95 1.74 -3.00
CA ALA A 250 15.27 1.66 -3.61
C ALA A 250 15.20 1.22 -5.08
N LYS A 251 15.90 1.95 -5.97
CA LYS A 251 15.98 1.59 -7.40
C LYS A 251 16.55 0.20 -7.64
N GLN A 252 17.39 -0.30 -6.74
CA GLN A 252 17.97 -1.63 -6.84
C GLN A 252 16.92 -2.72 -6.55
N ALA A 253 16.01 -2.47 -5.61
CA ALA A 253 14.88 -3.37 -5.35
C ALA A 253 13.92 -3.42 -6.56
N VAL A 254 13.65 -2.28 -7.21
CA VAL A 254 12.91 -2.24 -8.48
C VAL A 254 13.59 -3.08 -9.56
N ALA A 255 14.92 -3.01 -9.67
CA ALA A 255 15.65 -3.81 -10.64
C ALA A 255 15.48 -5.33 -10.42
N GLN A 256 15.36 -5.79 -9.16
CA GLN A 256 15.05 -7.19 -8.84
C GLN A 256 13.63 -7.57 -9.31
N LEU A 257 12.64 -6.69 -9.10
CA LEU A 257 11.27 -6.92 -9.56
C LEU A 257 11.19 -6.96 -11.09
N ALA A 258 11.81 -6.00 -11.78
CA ALA A 258 11.85 -5.94 -13.23
C ALA A 258 12.45 -7.23 -13.82
N ALA A 259 13.62 -7.64 -13.34
CA ALA A 259 14.28 -8.86 -13.79
C ALA A 259 13.45 -10.13 -13.53
N ALA A 260 12.75 -10.21 -12.40
CA ALA A 260 11.88 -11.34 -12.09
C ALA A 260 10.68 -11.39 -13.05
N ARG A 261 10.06 -10.24 -13.34
CA ARG A 261 8.93 -10.15 -14.28
C ARG A 261 9.34 -10.46 -15.71
N ASP A 262 10.53 -10.01 -16.16
CA ASP A 262 11.09 -10.34 -17.47
C ASP A 262 11.34 -11.86 -17.62
N ASN A 263 11.60 -12.55 -16.51
CA ASN A 263 11.71 -14.01 -16.44
C ASN A 263 10.35 -14.72 -16.25
N GLY A 264 9.23 -13.99 -16.28
CA GLY A 264 7.89 -14.56 -16.18
C GLY A 264 7.44 -14.94 -14.77
N PHE A 265 8.12 -14.46 -13.71
CA PHE A 265 7.70 -14.72 -12.34
C PHE A 265 6.44 -13.91 -12.00
N ASN A 266 5.58 -14.49 -11.19
CA ASN A 266 4.32 -13.86 -10.75
C ASN A 266 4.57 -12.90 -9.57
N VAL A 267 5.27 -11.78 -9.86
CA VAL A 267 5.64 -10.78 -8.86
C VAL A 267 5.19 -9.38 -9.26
N PHE A 268 4.78 -8.62 -8.26
CA PHE A 268 4.30 -7.25 -8.38
C PHE A 268 4.96 -6.38 -7.31
N GLY A 269 4.87 -5.07 -7.46
CA GLY A 269 5.35 -4.13 -6.47
C GLY A 269 4.64 -2.79 -6.51
N GLU A 270 4.67 -2.11 -5.38
CA GLU A 270 4.19 -0.74 -5.24
C GLU A 270 5.28 0.17 -4.72
N THR A 271 5.12 1.45 -4.98
CA THR A 271 5.83 2.52 -4.27
C THR A 271 4.81 3.44 -3.60
N CYS A 272 5.30 4.43 -2.86
CA CYS A 272 4.43 5.39 -2.19
C CYS A 272 4.75 6.82 -2.63
N PRO A 273 3.81 7.79 -2.50
CA PRO A 273 4.01 9.18 -2.92
C PRO A 273 5.26 9.81 -2.31
N GLN A 274 5.61 9.50 -1.06
CA GLN A 274 6.79 10.03 -0.40
C GLN A 274 8.10 9.63 -1.11
N TYR A 275 8.18 8.43 -1.71
CA TYR A 275 9.37 7.98 -2.43
C TYR A 275 9.49 8.56 -3.84
N LEU A 276 8.44 9.17 -4.35
CA LEU A 276 8.43 9.88 -5.62
C LEU A 276 8.93 11.33 -5.48
N TYR A 277 8.69 11.96 -4.32
CA TYR A 277 8.88 13.40 -4.15
C TYR A 277 9.89 13.78 -3.07
N LEU A 278 9.94 13.03 -1.96
CA LEU A 278 10.74 13.38 -0.80
C LEU A 278 12.13 12.73 -0.85
N SER A 279 13.08 13.29 -0.13
CA SER A 279 14.44 12.76 -0.05
C SER A 279 14.98 12.73 1.37
N LEU A 280 15.97 11.89 1.60
CA LEU A 280 16.66 11.77 2.89
C LEU A 280 17.23 13.12 3.33
N GLU A 281 17.91 13.82 2.41
CA GLU A 281 18.63 15.05 2.71
C GLU A 281 17.67 16.21 3.01
N GLU A 282 16.59 16.33 2.25
CA GLU A 282 15.65 17.45 2.38
C GLU A 282 14.76 17.32 3.64
N GLN A 283 14.34 16.11 3.97
CA GLN A 283 13.41 15.88 5.07
C GLN A 283 14.09 15.49 6.39
N LEU A 284 15.14 14.66 6.33
CA LEU A 284 15.81 14.14 7.52
C LEU A 284 17.13 14.85 7.82
N GLY A 285 17.60 15.70 6.88
CA GLY A 285 18.84 16.46 6.97
C GLY A 285 20.02 15.81 6.25
N ALA A 286 20.99 16.63 5.84
CA ALA A 286 22.22 16.17 5.18
C ALA A 286 23.26 15.66 6.18
N SER A 287 23.15 16.09 7.45
CA SER A 287 24.00 15.65 8.57
C SER A 287 23.27 15.83 9.90
N SER A 288 23.71 15.12 10.94
CA SER A 288 23.19 15.26 12.30
C SER A 288 23.32 16.68 12.89
N GLU A 289 24.22 17.50 12.36
CA GLU A 289 24.49 18.85 12.83
C GLU A 289 23.46 19.85 12.30
N GLN A 290 22.91 19.61 11.11
CA GLN A 290 21.96 20.51 10.46
C GLN A 290 20.56 20.46 11.12
N TRP A 291 20.21 19.37 11.78
CA TRP A 291 18.92 19.12 12.40
C TRP A 291 19.04 18.83 13.90
N GLY A 292 19.81 19.62 14.61
CA GLY A 292 20.15 19.46 16.03
C GLY A 292 18.96 19.43 17.01
N GLN A 293 17.71 19.37 16.54
CA GLN A 293 16.51 19.39 17.37
C GLN A 293 15.43 18.37 16.97
N PHE A 294 15.79 17.24 16.38
CA PHE A 294 14.82 16.17 16.11
C PHE A 294 13.68 16.52 15.11
N GLU A 295 13.81 17.64 14.42
CA GLU A 295 12.80 18.14 13.48
C GLU A 295 12.48 17.17 12.34
N GLY A 296 13.47 16.40 11.89
CA GLY A 296 13.30 15.37 10.85
C GLY A 296 12.44 14.18 11.28
N ALA A 297 12.14 14.01 12.57
CA ALA A 297 11.40 12.85 13.08
C ALA A 297 10.00 12.72 12.45
N LYS A 298 9.35 13.83 12.13
CA LYS A 298 8.02 13.86 11.48
C LYS A 298 8.02 13.29 10.05
N TRP A 299 9.19 13.09 9.45
CA TRP A 299 9.35 12.55 8.11
C TRP A 299 9.89 11.11 8.08
N VAL A 300 10.12 10.53 9.26
CA VAL A 300 10.57 9.15 9.36
C VAL A 300 9.45 8.22 8.91
N CYS A 301 9.75 7.38 7.94
CA CYS A 301 8.90 6.27 7.53
C CYS A 301 9.68 4.95 7.57
N SER A 302 9.00 3.83 7.63
CA SER A 302 9.60 2.56 7.97
C SER A 302 10.58 2.06 6.92
N THR A 303 10.20 1.96 5.64
CA THR A 303 11.17 1.97 4.55
C THR A 303 11.61 3.43 4.36
N PRO A 304 12.89 3.75 4.44
CA PRO A 304 13.30 5.14 4.60
C PRO A 304 13.20 5.95 3.30
N LEU A 305 13.09 7.26 3.45
CA LEU A 305 13.34 8.16 2.33
C LEU A 305 14.78 7.97 1.81
N ARG A 306 14.93 7.84 0.50
CA ARG A 306 16.22 7.62 -0.16
C ARG A 306 16.89 8.92 -0.58
N SER A 307 18.21 8.87 -0.77
CA SER A 307 18.99 9.99 -1.28
C SER A 307 18.57 10.38 -2.70
N ARG A 308 18.31 11.67 -2.92
CA ARG A 308 18.04 12.20 -4.26
C ARG A 308 19.27 12.14 -5.15
N ALA A 309 20.45 12.36 -4.58
CA ALA A 309 21.71 12.32 -5.33
C ALA A 309 21.99 10.93 -5.92
N GLU A 310 21.40 9.89 -5.37
CA GLU A 310 21.51 8.52 -5.88
C GLU A 310 20.50 8.20 -6.99
N GLY A 311 19.55 9.11 -7.29
CA GLY A 311 18.59 8.99 -8.39
C GLY A 311 17.45 7.99 -8.13
N HIS A 312 17.10 7.75 -6.87
CA HIS A 312 16.02 6.81 -6.52
C HIS A 312 14.65 7.31 -7.00
N GLN A 313 14.33 8.58 -6.77
CA GLN A 313 13.04 9.18 -7.12
C GLN A 313 12.76 9.12 -8.63
N ASP A 314 13.74 9.50 -9.46
CA ASP A 314 13.61 9.44 -10.92
C ASP A 314 13.39 8.01 -11.41
N HIS A 315 14.05 7.06 -10.78
CA HIS A 315 13.89 5.65 -11.11
C HIS A 315 12.52 5.11 -10.73
N MET A 316 11.93 5.53 -9.58
CA MET A 316 10.57 5.18 -9.21
C MET A 316 9.56 5.68 -10.27
N TRP A 317 9.70 6.94 -10.72
CA TRP A 317 8.88 7.48 -11.80
C TRP A 317 9.05 6.70 -13.11
N GLN A 318 10.27 6.30 -13.42
CA GLN A 318 10.53 5.45 -14.60
C GLN A 318 9.85 4.09 -14.46
N ALA A 319 9.98 3.44 -13.31
CA ALA A 319 9.40 2.12 -13.02
C ALA A 319 7.87 2.09 -13.16
N LEU A 320 7.20 3.17 -12.73
CA LEU A 320 5.75 3.31 -12.94
C LEU A 320 5.40 3.47 -14.44
N ARG A 321 6.24 4.15 -15.22
CA ARG A 321 6.01 4.30 -16.66
C ARG A 321 6.27 3.03 -17.45
N THR A 322 7.23 2.21 -17.03
CA THR A 322 7.58 0.93 -17.67
C THR A 322 6.78 -0.25 -17.14
N ASN A 323 5.92 -0.02 -16.14
CA ASN A 323 5.15 -1.05 -15.45
C ASN A 323 6.03 -2.07 -14.70
N ASP A 324 7.21 -1.66 -14.26
CA ASP A 324 8.04 -2.43 -13.32
C ASP A 324 7.49 -2.33 -11.89
N LEU A 325 6.82 -1.21 -11.59
CA LEU A 325 5.93 -1.03 -10.44
C LEU A 325 4.51 -0.77 -10.94
N GLN A 326 3.51 -1.38 -10.28
CA GLN A 326 2.13 -1.39 -10.75
C GLN A 326 1.22 -0.42 -10.01
N MET A 327 1.64 0.04 -8.84
CA MET A 327 0.79 0.84 -7.96
C MET A 327 1.59 1.93 -7.23
N VAL A 328 0.85 2.98 -6.86
CA VAL A 328 1.23 3.99 -5.88
C VAL A 328 0.16 3.98 -4.80
N SER A 329 0.54 3.78 -3.54
CA SER A 329 -0.37 3.76 -2.41
C SER A 329 0.15 4.63 -1.25
#